data_c996cf8f3a89ee389c279fd52e0987c8
#
_entry.id   c996cf8f3a89ee389c279fd52e0987c8
#
_cell.length_a   1.000
_cell.length_b   1.000
_cell.length_c   1.000
_cell.angle_alpha   90.00
_cell.angle_beta   90.00
_cell.angle_gamma   90.00
#
_symmetry.space_group_name_H-M   'P 1'
#
loop_
_entity.id
_entity.type
_entity.pdbx_description
1 polymer ?
#
loop_
_entity_poly.entity_id
_entity_poly.type
_entity_poly.pdbx_seq_one_letter_code
_entity_poly.pdbx_strand_id
1 'polypeptide(L)'
;WAQVNETNAEAFLLSIYNSFRNATMSQRPFLTYSGDMRCAPITAYSTGDKYVAYLANNDMGELRNTYPDDARGGLIMQWDVFYTAIQDANILLAEIDKVPGMDELKRSRFKAEAIFMRNLSYFFIVRAFGDVPYYTNAYNEAPLPRTNMVIVLQNCLADLQPLLDDDPGAEVLPWSYSSYSSKGIRASRGSVIALMMHINLWLVQFDAQNKEQYYRNVVSLGEELERNNGAYSLLDINRSSVIFAGGSDEGLFEIAQNINFNEIFMMNAKFSDNVSYSCLNKSMPLFCYSGDYLMTLFPMYED
;
A
#
# COMPACT_ATOMS: atom_id res chain seq x y z
N TRP A 1 1.01 22.80 -17.86
CA TRP A 1 -0.14 21.92 -18.07
C TRP A 1 -0.99 22.36 -19.27
N ALA A 2 -1.17 23.64 -19.55
CA ALA A 2 -1.90 24.09 -20.72
C ALA A 2 -1.31 23.61 -22.07
N GLN A 3 -0.09 23.12 -22.11
CA GLN A 3 0.57 22.51 -23.27
C GLN A 3 0.69 20.99 -23.15
N VAL A 4 0.21 20.41 -22.05
CA VAL A 4 0.23 18.96 -21.80
C VAL A 4 -0.94 18.33 -22.54
N ASN A 5 -0.72 17.27 -23.28
CA ASN A 5 -1.79 16.48 -23.88
C ASN A 5 -2.26 15.37 -22.94
N GLU A 6 -3.35 14.72 -23.31
CA GLU A 6 -3.95 13.62 -22.52
C GLU A 6 -2.96 12.48 -22.23
N THR A 7 -2.15 12.09 -23.21
CA THR A 7 -1.15 11.02 -23.05
C THR A 7 -0.10 11.39 -22.01
N ASN A 8 0.36 12.64 -22.00
CA ASN A 8 1.31 13.11 -21.00
C ASN A 8 0.67 13.23 -19.61
N ALA A 9 -0.60 13.59 -19.53
CA ALA A 9 -1.36 13.60 -18.26
C ALA A 9 -1.49 12.17 -17.71
N GLU A 10 -1.75 11.18 -18.56
CA GLU A 10 -1.78 9.77 -18.17
C GLU A 10 -0.40 9.28 -17.70
N ALA A 11 0.66 9.62 -18.42
CA ALA A 11 2.02 9.30 -18.01
C ALA A 11 2.36 9.90 -16.63
N PHE A 12 1.91 11.12 -16.36
CA PHE A 12 2.08 11.73 -15.05
C PHE A 12 1.28 11.00 -13.96
N LEU A 13 0.03 10.61 -14.24
CA LEU A 13 -0.75 9.77 -13.31
C LEU A 13 -0.02 8.44 -13.00
N LEU A 14 0.49 7.77 -14.03
CA LEU A 14 1.24 6.51 -13.84
C LEU A 14 2.54 6.72 -13.05
N SER A 15 3.14 7.92 -13.11
CA SER A 15 4.29 8.24 -12.26
C SER A 15 3.94 8.24 -10.76
N ILE A 16 2.70 8.57 -10.38
CA ILE A 16 2.23 8.50 -8.98
C ILE A 16 2.23 7.04 -8.49
N TYR A 17 1.72 6.11 -9.30
CA TYR A 17 1.77 4.67 -9.01
C TYR A 17 3.22 4.18 -8.90
N ASN A 18 4.09 4.64 -9.80
CA ASN A 18 5.51 4.31 -9.76
C ASN A 18 6.20 4.87 -8.50
N SER A 19 5.89 6.10 -8.09
CA SER A 19 6.42 6.70 -6.86
C SER A 19 6.00 5.89 -5.64
N PHE A 20 4.74 5.44 -5.57
CA PHE A 20 4.26 4.57 -4.50
C PHE A 20 4.94 3.18 -4.51
N ARG A 21 5.09 2.56 -5.70
CA ARG A 21 5.83 1.31 -5.83
C ARG A 21 7.28 1.47 -5.36
N ASN A 22 7.93 2.56 -5.74
CA ASN A 22 9.31 2.83 -5.31
C ASN A 22 9.41 3.03 -3.80
N ALA A 23 8.41 3.64 -3.17
CA ALA A 23 8.35 3.81 -1.73
C ALA A 23 8.17 2.48 -0.99
N THR A 24 7.46 1.51 -1.58
CA THR A 24 7.05 0.27 -0.89
C THR A 24 7.88 -0.95 -1.24
N MET A 25 8.36 -1.08 -2.47
CA MET A 25 8.87 -2.36 -3.01
C MET A 25 10.23 -2.27 -3.73
N SER A 26 10.81 -1.08 -3.90
CA SER A 26 12.04 -0.88 -4.63
C SER A 26 13.29 -1.14 -3.76
N GLN A 27 14.26 -0.24 -3.81
CA GLN A 27 15.50 -0.31 -3.02
C GLN A 27 15.25 -0.28 -1.50
N ARG A 28 14.06 0.17 -1.09
CA ARG A 28 13.57 0.21 0.29
C ARG A 28 12.37 -0.71 0.39
N PRO A 29 12.54 -2.01 0.67
CA PRO A 29 11.43 -2.95 0.72
C PRO A 29 10.58 -2.73 1.98
N PHE A 30 9.90 -1.59 2.03
CA PHE A 30 9.13 -1.12 3.18
C PHE A 30 8.08 -2.14 3.62
N LEU A 31 7.34 -2.73 2.67
CA LEU A 31 6.31 -3.73 2.99
C LEU A 31 6.89 -4.92 3.75
N THR A 32 8.04 -5.40 3.32
CA THR A 32 8.70 -6.55 3.95
C THR A 32 9.35 -6.18 5.28
N TYR A 33 10.23 -5.18 5.28
CA TYR A 33 11.01 -4.86 6.48
C TYR A 33 10.19 -4.14 7.56
N SER A 34 9.26 -3.28 7.19
CA SER A 34 8.38 -2.61 8.15
C SER A 34 7.11 -3.40 8.47
N GLY A 35 6.77 -4.41 7.69
CA GLY A 35 5.64 -5.29 7.86
C GLY A 35 6.06 -6.68 8.33
N ASP A 36 6.29 -7.59 7.38
CA ASP A 36 6.42 -9.02 7.65
C ASP A 36 7.57 -9.38 8.58
N MET A 37 8.73 -8.73 8.43
CA MET A 37 9.92 -9.03 9.24
C MET A 37 9.81 -8.54 10.69
N ARG A 38 8.83 -7.72 11.01
CA ARG A 38 8.53 -7.22 12.36
C ARG A 38 7.31 -7.89 12.98
N CYS A 39 6.73 -8.83 12.28
CA CYS A 39 5.52 -9.53 12.72
C CYS A 39 5.91 -10.85 13.43
N ALA A 40 5.33 -11.10 14.60
CA ALA A 40 5.34 -12.45 15.13
C ALA A 40 4.58 -13.36 14.13
N PRO A 41 5.08 -14.53 13.82
CA PRO A 41 6.06 -15.34 14.57
C PRO A 41 7.48 -15.33 13.99
N ILE A 42 7.88 -14.29 13.31
CA ILE A 42 9.20 -14.21 12.70
C ILE A 42 10.24 -13.86 13.78
N THR A 43 11.38 -14.53 13.74
CA THR A 43 12.52 -14.30 14.63
C THR A 43 13.83 -14.33 13.86
N ALA A 44 14.91 -13.81 14.47
CA ALA A 44 16.24 -13.91 13.90
C ALA A 44 16.78 -15.35 14.06
N TYR A 45 17.30 -15.93 12.98
CA TYR A 45 17.97 -17.23 13.02
C TYR A 45 19.25 -17.19 13.86
N SER A 46 19.97 -16.08 13.79
CA SER A 46 21.20 -15.87 14.55
C SER A 46 21.22 -14.49 15.17
N THR A 47 21.62 -14.40 16.43
CA THR A 47 21.82 -13.12 17.14
C THR A 47 23.08 -12.38 16.72
N GLY A 48 23.88 -12.95 15.83
CA GLY A 48 25.13 -12.34 15.33
C GLY A 48 24.92 -11.14 14.42
N ASP A 49 23.83 -11.10 13.69
CA ASP A 49 23.45 -9.92 12.90
C ASP A 49 22.47 -9.05 13.69
N LYS A 50 23.00 -7.99 14.27
CA LYS A 50 22.22 -7.05 15.09
C LYS A 50 21.04 -6.43 14.34
N TYR A 51 21.21 -6.16 13.05
CA TYR A 51 20.16 -5.62 12.18
C TYR A 51 18.92 -6.52 12.17
N VAL A 52 19.12 -7.82 11.95
CA VAL A 52 18.02 -8.80 11.92
C VAL A 52 17.37 -8.94 13.29
N ALA A 53 18.18 -8.97 14.35
CA ALA A 53 17.68 -9.05 15.72
C ALA A 53 16.83 -7.81 16.09
N TYR A 54 17.26 -6.62 15.72
CA TYR A 54 16.48 -5.39 15.98
C TYR A 54 15.15 -5.38 15.24
N LEU A 55 15.13 -5.81 13.97
CA LEU A 55 13.86 -5.91 13.22
C LEU A 55 12.91 -6.94 13.85
N ALA A 56 13.39 -8.16 14.10
CA ALA A 56 12.58 -9.24 14.66
C ALA A 56 12.04 -8.90 16.06
N ASN A 57 12.80 -8.17 16.85
CA ASN A 57 12.40 -7.71 18.18
C ASN A 57 11.63 -6.37 18.16
N ASN A 58 11.39 -5.80 16.97
CA ASN A 58 10.75 -4.50 16.80
C ASN A 58 11.51 -3.35 17.50
N ASP A 59 12.83 -3.46 17.64
CA ASP A 59 13.68 -2.45 18.27
C ASP A 59 14.16 -1.43 17.23
N MET A 60 13.22 -0.60 16.77
CA MET A 60 13.46 0.40 15.72
C MET A 60 14.39 1.53 16.18
N GLY A 61 14.45 1.79 17.47
CA GLY A 61 15.36 2.78 18.06
C GLY A 61 16.81 2.38 17.87
N GLU A 62 17.16 1.17 18.27
CA GLU A 62 18.52 0.63 18.12
C GLU A 62 18.88 0.35 16.67
N LEU A 63 17.91 -0.05 15.85
CA LEU A 63 18.09 -0.19 14.40
C LEU A 63 18.53 1.13 13.78
N ARG A 64 17.83 2.22 14.09
CA ARG A 64 18.16 3.57 13.60
C ARG A 64 19.53 4.05 14.10
N ASN A 65 19.82 3.85 15.39
CA ASN A 65 21.06 4.31 15.99
C ASN A 65 22.28 3.57 15.40
N THR A 66 22.12 2.28 15.11
CA THR A 66 23.23 1.44 14.62
C THR A 66 23.41 1.55 13.10
N TYR A 67 22.32 1.73 12.36
CA TYR A 67 22.31 1.73 10.88
C TYR A 67 21.59 2.97 10.31
N PRO A 68 22.00 4.20 10.63
CA PRO A 68 21.26 5.42 10.26
C PRO A 68 21.16 5.63 8.76
N ASP A 69 22.21 5.29 8.02
CA ASP A 69 22.33 5.54 6.58
C ASP A 69 22.20 4.27 5.74
N ASP A 70 21.96 3.12 6.37
CA ASP A 70 21.81 1.86 5.66
C ASP A 70 20.38 1.71 5.12
N ALA A 71 20.26 1.29 3.85
CA ALA A 71 18.98 1.00 3.22
C ALA A 71 18.13 -0.03 4.00
N ARG A 72 18.79 -0.90 4.76
CA ARG A 72 18.14 -1.91 5.59
C ARG A 72 17.58 -1.38 6.92
N GLY A 73 18.10 -0.25 7.42
CA GLY A 73 17.74 0.31 8.72
C GLY A 73 17.19 1.72 8.62
N GLY A 74 18.06 2.72 8.50
CA GLY A 74 17.67 4.13 8.52
C GLY A 74 16.71 4.53 7.42
N LEU A 75 16.89 3.98 6.21
CA LEU A 75 16.07 4.37 5.06
C LEU A 75 14.63 3.86 5.11
N ILE A 76 14.34 2.73 5.77
CA ILE A 76 12.96 2.23 5.92
C ILE A 76 12.14 3.07 6.91
N MET A 77 12.81 3.92 7.69
CA MET A 77 12.19 4.82 8.66
C MET A 77 11.98 6.23 8.11
N GLN A 78 12.24 6.47 6.82
CA GLN A 78 12.05 7.74 6.16
C GLN A 78 10.70 7.76 5.43
N TRP A 79 9.92 8.78 5.63
CA TRP A 79 8.61 8.96 5.00
C TRP A 79 8.62 9.80 3.73
N ASP A 80 9.75 10.47 3.43
CA ASP A 80 9.93 11.37 2.28
C ASP A 80 9.49 10.75 0.96
N VAL A 81 9.79 9.47 0.76
CA VAL A 81 9.45 8.73 -0.46
C VAL A 81 7.94 8.61 -0.71
N PHE A 82 7.14 8.51 0.35
CA PHE A 82 5.68 8.52 0.22
C PHE A 82 5.14 9.91 -0.09
N TYR A 83 5.79 10.96 0.42
CA TYR A 83 5.42 12.33 0.12
C TYR A 83 5.66 12.71 -1.33
N THR A 84 6.54 12.02 -2.06
CA THR A 84 6.66 12.16 -3.51
C THR A 84 5.35 11.78 -4.20
N ALA A 85 4.77 10.62 -3.88
CA ALA A 85 3.49 10.21 -4.44
C ALA A 85 2.33 11.14 -4.04
N ILE A 86 2.32 11.63 -2.79
CA ILE A 86 1.32 12.58 -2.30
C ILE A 86 1.42 13.92 -3.04
N GLN A 87 2.63 14.44 -3.20
CA GLN A 87 2.88 15.71 -3.90
C GLN A 87 2.50 15.63 -5.38
N ASP A 88 2.90 14.56 -6.06
CA ASP A 88 2.57 14.32 -7.46
C ASP A 88 1.04 14.23 -7.64
N ALA A 89 0.33 13.54 -6.74
CA ALA A 89 -1.12 13.48 -6.75
C ALA A 89 -1.76 14.87 -6.57
N ASN A 90 -1.26 15.68 -5.64
CA ASN A 90 -1.75 17.03 -5.42
C ASN A 90 -1.51 17.93 -6.66
N ILE A 91 -0.35 17.80 -7.31
CA ILE A 91 -0.02 18.54 -8.54
C ILE A 91 -0.99 18.13 -9.67
N LEU A 92 -1.22 16.83 -9.86
CA LEU A 92 -2.17 16.37 -10.87
C LEU A 92 -3.57 16.97 -10.63
N LEU A 93 -4.06 16.91 -9.39
CA LEU A 93 -5.38 17.43 -9.03
C LEU A 93 -5.50 18.94 -9.26
N ALA A 94 -4.46 19.71 -9.01
CA ALA A 94 -4.46 21.16 -9.22
C ALA A 94 -4.35 21.57 -10.70
N GLU A 95 -3.75 20.71 -11.53
CA GLU A 95 -3.34 21.12 -12.87
C GLU A 95 -4.11 20.45 -14.01
N ILE A 96 -4.76 19.30 -13.77
CA ILE A 96 -5.35 18.48 -14.84
C ILE A 96 -6.48 19.20 -15.58
N ASP A 97 -7.18 20.14 -14.95
CA ASP A 97 -8.23 20.92 -15.56
C ASP A 97 -7.73 21.86 -16.67
N LYS A 98 -6.42 22.12 -16.68
CA LYS A 98 -5.75 22.94 -17.69
C LYS A 98 -5.38 22.15 -18.95
N VAL A 99 -5.54 20.83 -18.97
CA VAL A 99 -5.23 19.99 -20.13
C VAL A 99 -6.29 20.17 -21.19
N PRO A 100 -5.93 20.71 -22.38
CA PRO A 100 -6.91 21.02 -23.41
C PRO A 100 -7.44 19.76 -24.10
N GLY A 101 -8.74 19.76 -24.43
CA GLY A 101 -9.36 18.70 -25.25
C GLY A 101 -9.44 17.31 -24.59
N MET A 102 -9.16 17.22 -23.31
CA MET A 102 -9.27 15.97 -22.57
C MET A 102 -10.74 15.60 -22.34
N ASP A 103 -11.07 14.34 -22.56
CA ASP A 103 -12.40 13.80 -22.25
C ASP A 103 -12.72 13.96 -20.75
N GLU A 104 -13.95 14.41 -20.45
CA GLU A 104 -14.34 14.79 -19.08
C GLU A 104 -14.43 13.58 -18.14
N LEU A 105 -14.94 12.44 -18.61
CA LEU A 105 -14.98 11.21 -17.81
C LEU A 105 -13.57 10.72 -17.52
N LYS A 106 -12.69 10.78 -18.52
CA LYS A 106 -11.28 10.40 -18.34
C LYS A 106 -10.57 11.33 -17.37
N ARG A 107 -10.83 12.64 -17.45
CA ARG A 107 -10.32 13.64 -16.50
C ARG A 107 -10.77 13.34 -15.08
N SER A 108 -12.05 13.09 -14.88
CA SER A 108 -12.64 12.75 -13.59
C SER A 108 -12.04 11.45 -13.04
N ARG A 109 -11.82 10.45 -13.90
CA ARG A 109 -11.16 9.19 -13.53
C ARG A 109 -9.72 9.41 -13.07
N PHE A 110 -8.94 10.20 -13.77
CA PHE A 110 -7.56 10.49 -13.36
C PHE A 110 -7.49 11.22 -12.03
N LYS A 111 -8.44 12.14 -11.77
CA LYS A 111 -8.58 12.78 -10.45
C LYS A 111 -8.88 11.74 -9.36
N ALA A 112 -9.85 10.86 -9.62
CA ALA A 112 -10.23 9.82 -8.67
C ALA A 112 -9.07 8.86 -8.34
N GLU A 113 -8.30 8.45 -9.34
CA GLU A 113 -7.11 7.63 -9.14
C GLU A 113 -6.02 8.37 -8.34
N ALA A 114 -5.79 9.64 -8.61
CA ALA A 114 -4.84 10.45 -7.85
C ALA A 114 -5.27 10.62 -6.37
N ILE A 115 -6.57 10.83 -6.12
CA ILE A 115 -7.14 10.88 -4.77
C ILE A 115 -6.91 9.54 -4.05
N PHE A 116 -7.19 8.42 -4.72
CA PHE A 116 -6.95 7.10 -4.16
C PHE A 116 -5.48 6.90 -3.79
N MET A 117 -4.54 7.17 -4.69
CA MET A 117 -3.11 6.99 -4.46
C MET A 117 -2.56 7.89 -3.36
N ARG A 118 -3.05 9.14 -3.26
CA ARG A 118 -2.74 10.06 -2.17
C ARG A 118 -3.15 9.48 -0.81
N ASN A 119 -4.38 9.03 -0.69
CA ASN A 119 -4.93 8.51 0.55
C ASN A 119 -4.33 7.14 0.93
N LEU A 120 -4.03 6.30 -0.05
CA LEU A 120 -3.26 5.07 0.16
C LEU A 120 -1.87 5.39 0.75
N SER A 121 -1.18 6.39 0.20
CA SER A 121 0.13 6.83 0.71
C SER A 121 0.03 7.35 2.13
N TYR A 122 -0.97 8.18 2.45
CA TYR A 122 -1.22 8.64 3.82
C TYR A 122 -1.52 7.48 4.78
N PHE A 123 -2.32 6.51 4.37
CA PHE A 123 -2.61 5.34 5.20
C PHE A 123 -1.33 4.56 5.55
N PHE A 124 -0.42 4.39 4.58
CA PHE A 124 0.85 3.71 4.82
C PHE A 124 1.74 4.47 5.79
N ILE A 125 1.93 5.78 5.60
CA ILE A 125 2.80 6.56 6.49
C ILE A 125 2.22 6.70 7.90
N VAL A 126 0.90 6.83 8.04
CA VAL A 126 0.24 6.87 9.36
C VAL A 126 0.45 5.56 10.12
N ARG A 127 0.29 4.42 9.46
CA ARG A 127 0.52 3.10 10.08
C ARG A 127 1.95 2.90 10.56
N ALA A 128 2.91 3.48 9.86
CA ALA A 128 4.33 3.34 10.18
C ALA A 128 4.85 4.39 11.17
N PHE A 129 4.33 5.61 11.11
CA PHE A 129 4.92 6.77 11.80
C PHE A 129 3.96 7.50 12.76
N GLY A 130 2.69 7.12 12.81
CA GLY A 130 1.68 7.80 13.63
C GLY A 130 1.32 9.17 13.07
N ASP A 131 1.47 10.22 13.87
CA ASP A 131 1.21 11.60 13.47
C ASP A 131 2.18 12.06 12.38
N VAL A 132 1.65 12.64 11.30
CA VAL A 132 2.41 13.05 10.12
C VAL A 132 1.95 14.41 9.60
N PRO A 133 2.77 15.17 8.87
CA PRO A 133 2.30 16.35 8.16
C PRO A 133 1.21 15.98 7.15
N TYR A 134 0.06 16.68 7.22
CA TYR A 134 -1.06 16.44 6.31
C TYR A 134 -1.36 17.67 5.47
N TYR A 135 -1.39 17.50 4.16
CA TYR A 135 -1.74 18.57 3.21
C TYR A 135 -2.29 17.99 1.90
N THR A 136 -3.15 18.77 1.25
CA THR A 136 -3.75 18.45 -0.05
C THR A 136 -3.46 19.50 -1.12
N ASN A 137 -2.68 20.53 -0.78
CA ASN A 137 -2.28 21.59 -1.69
C ASN A 137 -1.08 21.17 -2.53
N ALA A 138 -1.10 21.52 -3.82
CA ALA A 138 -0.05 21.15 -4.77
C ALA A 138 1.31 21.84 -4.49
N TYR A 139 1.28 23.09 -4.05
CA TYR A 139 2.48 23.95 -3.96
C TYR A 139 2.64 24.46 -2.54
N ASN A 140 2.82 23.55 -1.61
CA ASN A 140 3.07 23.92 -0.22
C ASN A 140 4.58 24.10 -0.01
N GLU A 141 5.00 25.36 0.27
CA GLU A 141 6.42 25.72 0.48
C GLU A 141 6.78 25.78 1.97
N ALA A 142 5.80 25.89 2.84
CA ALA A 142 6.05 26.06 4.28
C ALA A 142 6.16 24.70 4.98
N PRO A 143 7.08 24.54 5.93
CA PRO A 143 7.10 23.38 6.81
C PRO A 143 5.80 23.25 7.58
N LEU A 144 5.21 22.05 7.58
CA LEU A 144 3.97 21.78 8.29
C LEU A 144 4.22 20.97 9.57
N PRO A 145 3.49 21.27 10.65
CA PRO A 145 3.52 20.44 11.84
C PRO A 145 2.91 19.07 11.55
N ARG A 146 3.16 18.12 12.44
CA ARG A 146 2.44 16.84 12.41
C ARG A 146 0.98 17.05 12.78
N THR A 147 0.10 16.39 12.04
CA THR A 147 -1.34 16.30 12.32
C THR A 147 -1.60 14.97 13.01
N ASN A 148 -2.49 14.97 13.99
CA ASN A 148 -2.89 13.75 14.68
C ASN A 148 -3.38 12.69 13.69
N MET A 149 -2.92 11.47 13.86
CA MET A 149 -3.18 10.36 12.94
C MET A 149 -4.67 10.05 12.74
N VAL A 150 -5.48 10.20 13.79
CA VAL A 150 -6.94 10.00 13.69
C VAL A 150 -7.55 11.02 12.74
N ILE A 151 -7.15 12.30 12.87
CA ILE A 151 -7.61 13.38 12.00
C ILE A 151 -7.16 13.12 10.55
N VAL A 152 -5.91 12.70 10.34
CA VAL A 152 -5.42 12.36 8.99
C VAL A 152 -6.28 11.28 8.36
N LEU A 153 -6.57 10.20 9.09
CA LEU A 153 -7.35 9.08 8.58
C LEU A 153 -8.82 9.43 8.37
N GLN A 154 -9.42 10.26 9.21
CA GLN A 154 -10.77 10.79 9.00
C GLN A 154 -10.84 11.67 7.75
N ASN A 155 -9.83 12.51 7.51
CA ASN A 155 -9.72 13.28 6.28
C ASN A 155 -9.55 12.38 5.04
N CYS A 156 -8.79 11.28 5.15
CA CYS A 156 -8.70 10.29 4.07
C CYS A 156 -10.07 9.67 3.75
N LEU A 157 -10.85 9.28 4.75
CA LEU A 157 -12.21 8.76 4.54
C LEU A 157 -13.12 9.80 3.86
N ALA A 158 -13.07 11.06 4.32
CA ALA A 158 -13.85 12.14 3.74
C ALA A 158 -13.47 12.44 2.28
N ASP A 159 -12.21 12.26 1.93
CA ASP A 159 -11.67 12.47 0.58
C ASP A 159 -11.98 11.28 -0.37
N LEU A 160 -12.10 10.07 0.17
CA LEU A 160 -12.43 8.87 -0.59
C LEU A 160 -13.94 8.68 -0.80
N GLN A 161 -14.77 9.10 0.16
CA GLN A 161 -16.22 8.87 0.12
C GLN A 161 -16.88 9.37 -1.18
N PRO A 162 -16.59 10.59 -1.69
CA PRO A 162 -17.18 11.07 -2.94
C PRO A 162 -16.88 10.20 -4.17
N LEU A 163 -15.83 9.36 -4.12
CA LEU A 163 -15.50 8.44 -5.21
C LEU A 163 -16.48 7.26 -5.32
N LEU A 164 -17.28 7.03 -4.28
CA LEU A 164 -18.30 5.99 -4.21
C LEU A 164 -19.73 6.54 -4.31
N ASP A 165 -19.90 7.86 -4.20
CA ASP A 165 -21.22 8.53 -4.19
C ASP A 165 -21.76 8.86 -5.60
N ASP A 166 -21.17 8.29 -6.66
CA ASP A 166 -21.60 8.48 -8.04
C ASP A 166 -23.01 7.92 -8.27
N ASP A 167 -23.76 8.57 -9.16
CA ASP A 167 -25.02 8.02 -9.65
C ASP A 167 -24.81 6.68 -10.36
N PRO A 168 -25.70 5.69 -10.18
CA PRO A 168 -25.62 4.43 -10.89
C PRO A 168 -25.58 4.60 -12.42
N GLY A 169 -24.53 4.07 -13.05
CA GLY A 169 -24.30 4.19 -14.49
C GLY A 169 -23.43 5.38 -14.90
N ALA A 170 -23.04 6.23 -13.98
CA ALA A 170 -22.12 7.36 -14.19
C ALA A 170 -20.82 7.22 -13.38
N GLU A 171 -20.51 6.00 -12.96
CA GLU A 171 -19.34 5.72 -12.12
C GLU A 171 -18.04 6.21 -12.79
N VAL A 172 -17.34 7.09 -12.10
CA VAL A 172 -16.04 7.60 -12.54
C VAL A 172 -15.01 6.48 -12.51
N LEU A 173 -14.97 5.72 -11.43
CA LEU A 173 -14.16 4.51 -11.32
C LEU A 173 -14.99 3.27 -11.65
N PRO A 174 -14.49 2.37 -12.52
CA PRO A 174 -15.16 1.10 -12.76
C PRO A 174 -15.07 0.18 -11.54
N TRP A 175 -15.97 -0.78 -11.43
CA TRP A 175 -15.86 -1.84 -10.43
C TRP A 175 -14.59 -2.67 -10.63
N SER A 176 -14.30 -3.04 -11.86
CA SER A 176 -13.07 -3.72 -12.25
C SER A 176 -12.71 -3.35 -13.70
N TYR A 177 -11.45 -3.46 -14.05
CA TYR A 177 -10.98 -3.29 -15.42
C TYR A 177 -10.97 -4.63 -16.15
N SER A 178 -11.45 -4.65 -17.40
CA SER A 178 -11.44 -5.85 -18.25
C SER A 178 -10.04 -6.16 -18.82
N SER A 179 -9.19 -5.12 -18.98
CA SER A 179 -7.83 -5.31 -19.48
C SER A 179 -6.92 -5.88 -18.40
N TYR A 180 -6.20 -6.97 -18.70
CA TYR A 180 -5.20 -7.55 -17.83
C TYR A 180 -4.13 -6.54 -17.36
N SER A 181 -3.76 -5.60 -18.22
CA SER A 181 -2.78 -4.55 -17.89
C SER A 181 -3.27 -3.50 -16.90
N SER A 182 -4.57 -3.49 -16.60
CA SER A 182 -5.19 -2.51 -15.70
C SER A 182 -5.92 -3.18 -14.52
N LYS A 183 -6.30 -4.46 -14.66
CA LYS A 183 -7.07 -5.21 -13.66
C LYS A 183 -6.25 -5.37 -12.38
N GLY A 184 -6.82 -4.92 -11.28
CA GLY A 184 -6.16 -4.90 -9.99
C GLY A 184 -5.03 -3.86 -9.85
N ILE A 185 -4.52 -3.30 -10.96
CA ILE A 185 -3.36 -2.39 -10.97
C ILE A 185 -3.78 -0.92 -10.89
N ARG A 186 -4.83 -0.55 -11.66
CA ARG A 186 -5.43 0.80 -11.61
C ARG A 186 -6.48 0.85 -10.50
N ALA A 187 -6.63 2.02 -9.86
CA ALA A 187 -7.66 2.20 -8.84
C ALA A 187 -9.07 1.95 -9.41
N SER A 188 -9.86 1.21 -8.67
CA SER A 188 -11.23 0.83 -8.98
C SER A 188 -12.14 1.10 -7.79
N ARG A 189 -13.46 1.00 -7.95
CA ARG A 189 -14.39 1.11 -6.80
C ARG A 189 -14.05 0.09 -5.71
N GLY A 190 -13.75 -1.15 -6.08
CA GLY A 190 -13.36 -2.18 -5.11
C GLY A 190 -12.09 -1.84 -4.35
N SER A 191 -11.09 -1.23 -5.00
CA SER A 191 -9.87 -0.80 -4.31
C SER A 191 -10.12 0.36 -3.33
N VAL A 192 -11.02 1.30 -3.69
CA VAL A 192 -11.43 2.39 -2.80
C VAL A 192 -12.16 1.84 -1.58
N ILE A 193 -13.13 0.94 -1.79
CA ILE A 193 -13.85 0.25 -0.71
C ILE A 193 -12.87 -0.48 0.22
N ALA A 194 -11.94 -1.26 -0.31
CA ALA A 194 -10.96 -1.97 0.48
C ALA A 194 -10.09 -1.03 1.32
N LEU A 195 -9.62 0.07 0.74
CA LEU A 195 -8.83 1.08 1.47
C LEU A 195 -9.66 1.71 2.60
N MET A 196 -10.92 2.09 2.33
CA MET A 196 -11.81 2.65 3.35
C MET A 196 -12.11 1.65 4.47
N MET A 197 -12.30 0.36 4.16
CA MET A 197 -12.47 -0.69 5.18
C MET A 197 -11.22 -0.79 6.06
N HIS A 198 -10.03 -0.80 5.48
CA HIS A 198 -8.77 -0.83 6.23
C HIS A 198 -8.58 0.40 7.12
N ILE A 199 -8.89 1.59 6.62
CA ILE A 199 -8.81 2.84 7.40
C ILE A 199 -9.79 2.79 8.58
N ASN A 200 -11.05 2.40 8.36
CA ASN A 200 -12.05 2.27 9.43
C ASN A 200 -11.60 1.25 10.51
N LEU A 201 -11.10 0.07 10.10
CA LEU A 201 -10.58 -0.92 11.06
C LEU A 201 -9.38 -0.42 11.85
N TRP A 202 -8.51 0.37 11.23
CA TRP A 202 -7.37 0.97 11.93
C TRP A 202 -7.83 2.00 12.97
N LEU A 203 -8.79 2.85 12.61
CA LEU A 203 -9.38 3.86 13.50
C LEU A 203 -10.04 3.27 14.75
N VAL A 204 -10.59 2.07 14.68
CA VAL A 204 -11.17 1.37 15.84
C VAL A 204 -10.23 1.32 17.04
N GLN A 205 -8.92 1.24 16.82
CA GLN A 205 -7.92 1.14 17.89
C GLN A 205 -7.58 2.48 18.52
N PHE A 206 -7.78 3.59 17.80
CA PHE A 206 -7.29 4.91 18.20
C PHE A 206 -8.37 5.94 18.47
N ASP A 207 -9.62 5.65 18.08
CA ASP A 207 -10.78 6.50 18.32
C ASP A 207 -11.93 5.68 18.95
N ALA A 208 -11.82 5.47 20.25
CA ALA A 208 -12.75 4.64 21.00
C ALA A 208 -14.20 5.19 21.01
N GLN A 209 -14.37 6.52 20.84
CA GLN A 209 -15.70 7.16 20.86
C GLN A 209 -16.52 6.79 19.62
N ASN A 210 -15.89 6.61 18.48
CA ASN A 210 -16.53 6.31 17.20
C ASN A 210 -16.39 4.83 16.79
N LYS A 211 -15.88 3.98 17.66
CA LYS A 211 -15.56 2.56 17.39
C LYS A 211 -16.69 1.80 16.71
N GLU A 212 -17.91 1.91 17.22
CA GLU A 212 -19.06 1.19 16.66
C GLU A 212 -19.42 1.69 15.26
N GLN A 213 -19.26 2.99 14.99
CA GLN A 213 -19.53 3.54 13.68
C GLN A 213 -18.52 3.02 12.67
N TYR A 214 -17.24 2.92 13.02
CA TYR A 214 -16.21 2.35 12.16
C TYR A 214 -16.51 0.89 11.81
N TYR A 215 -16.95 0.07 12.76
CA TYR A 215 -17.37 -1.31 12.46
C TYR A 215 -18.58 -1.35 11.52
N ARG A 216 -19.59 -0.50 11.73
CA ARG A 216 -20.75 -0.42 10.83
C ARG A 216 -20.34 -0.02 9.41
N ASN A 217 -19.43 0.94 9.29
CA ASN A 217 -18.90 1.36 7.98
C ASN A 217 -18.23 0.19 7.26
N VAL A 218 -17.41 -0.60 7.97
CA VAL A 218 -16.75 -1.77 7.39
C VAL A 218 -17.77 -2.79 6.89
N VAL A 219 -18.80 -3.08 7.69
CA VAL A 219 -19.86 -4.01 7.28
C VAL A 219 -20.60 -3.52 6.04
N SER A 220 -21.02 -2.24 6.03
CA SER A 220 -21.73 -1.65 4.90
C SER A 220 -20.91 -1.64 3.61
N LEU A 221 -19.60 -1.31 3.70
CA LEU A 221 -18.68 -1.34 2.56
C LEU A 221 -18.45 -2.77 2.06
N GLY A 222 -18.33 -3.73 2.98
CA GLY A 222 -18.21 -5.14 2.61
C GLY A 222 -19.44 -5.68 1.91
N GLU A 223 -20.65 -5.35 2.40
CA GLU A 223 -21.91 -5.70 1.75
C GLU A 223 -22.06 -5.07 0.34
N GLU A 224 -21.55 -3.86 0.17
CA GLU A 224 -21.52 -3.21 -1.15
C GLU A 224 -20.61 -3.97 -2.13
N LEU A 225 -19.43 -4.39 -1.68
CA LEU A 225 -18.51 -5.19 -2.48
C LEU A 225 -19.13 -6.55 -2.85
N GLU A 226 -19.78 -7.21 -1.89
CA GLU A 226 -20.44 -8.51 -2.09
C GLU A 226 -21.60 -8.41 -3.10
N ARG A 227 -22.39 -7.35 -3.05
CA ARG A 227 -23.47 -7.12 -4.04
C ARG A 227 -22.96 -6.99 -5.46
N ASN A 228 -21.70 -6.62 -5.65
CA ASN A 228 -21.03 -6.47 -6.96
C ASN A 228 -20.10 -7.65 -7.28
N ASN A 229 -20.48 -8.84 -6.87
CA ASN A 229 -19.73 -10.10 -7.06
C ASN A 229 -19.45 -10.47 -8.52
N GLY A 230 -20.10 -9.83 -9.49
CA GLY A 230 -19.77 -9.97 -10.91
C GLY A 230 -18.43 -9.36 -11.30
N ALA A 231 -17.90 -8.43 -10.50
CA ALA A 231 -16.60 -7.80 -10.71
C ALA A 231 -15.46 -8.55 -10.02
N TYR A 232 -15.74 -9.17 -8.88
CA TYR A 232 -14.77 -9.90 -8.06
C TYR A 232 -15.34 -11.23 -7.60
N SER A 233 -14.47 -12.23 -7.44
CA SER A 233 -14.87 -13.54 -6.92
C SER A 233 -13.73 -14.18 -6.15
N LEU A 234 -14.08 -14.87 -5.05
CA LEU A 234 -13.12 -15.69 -4.32
C LEU A 234 -12.69 -16.87 -5.18
N LEU A 235 -11.41 -17.13 -5.21
CA LEU A 235 -10.84 -18.29 -5.89
C LEU A 235 -10.91 -19.53 -4.99
N ASP A 236 -10.92 -20.71 -5.61
CA ASP A 236 -10.77 -21.96 -4.89
C ASP A 236 -9.44 -21.96 -4.11
N ILE A 237 -9.47 -22.44 -2.86
CA ILE A 237 -8.30 -22.45 -1.98
C ILE A 237 -7.09 -23.18 -2.60
N ASN A 238 -7.35 -24.21 -3.43
CA ASN A 238 -6.32 -24.95 -4.13
C ASN A 238 -5.64 -24.14 -5.27
N ARG A 239 -6.19 -22.97 -5.59
CA ARG A 239 -5.68 -22.03 -6.60
C ARG A 239 -5.05 -20.79 -5.99
N SER A 240 -4.75 -20.77 -4.70
CA SER A 240 -4.19 -19.63 -3.99
C SER A 240 -2.93 -19.05 -4.66
N SER A 241 -2.11 -19.88 -5.32
CA SER A 241 -0.94 -19.40 -6.08
C SER A 241 -1.27 -18.44 -7.23
N VAL A 242 -2.49 -18.52 -7.78
CA VAL A 242 -2.95 -17.63 -8.87
C VAL A 242 -3.13 -16.21 -8.36
N ILE A 243 -3.55 -16.02 -7.09
CA ILE A 243 -3.71 -14.71 -6.47
C ILE A 243 -2.37 -13.97 -6.47
N PHE A 244 -1.30 -14.66 -6.07
CA PHE A 244 0.05 -14.09 -5.97
C PHE A 244 0.75 -13.92 -7.33
N ALA A 245 0.20 -14.47 -8.40
CA ALA A 245 0.67 -14.21 -9.76
C ALA A 245 0.17 -12.86 -10.31
N GLY A 246 -0.83 -12.26 -9.67
CA GLY A 246 -1.45 -11.00 -10.05
C GLY A 246 -2.56 -11.11 -11.09
N GLY A 247 -3.39 -10.07 -11.18
CA GLY A 247 -4.48 -9.96 -12.15
C GLY A 247 -5.62 -10.96 -11.94
N SER A 248 -5.75 -11.53 -10.73
CA SER A 248 -6.81 -12.47 -10.38
C SER A 248 -8.16 -11.79 -10.19
N ASP A 249 -9.25 -12.59 -10.18
CA ASP A 249 -10.60 -12.08 -9.91
C ASP A 249 -10.80 -11.72 -8.42
N GLU A 250 -9.88 -12.14 -7.55
CA GLU A 250 -9.88 -11.83 -6.12
C GLU A 250 -9.09 -10.56 -5.78
N GLY A 251 -8.15 -10.15 -6.66
CA GLY A 251 -7.29 -9.00 -6.44
C GLY A 251 -8.05 -7.67 -6.58
N LEU A 252 -8.10 -6.86 -5.51
CA LEU A 252 -8.74 -5.56 -5.51
C LEU A 252 -7.76 -4.44 -5.89
N PHE A 253 -6.52 -4.51 -5.39
CA PHE A 253 -5.44 -3.60 -5.75
C PHE A 253 -4.09 -4.29 -5.57
N GLU A 254 -3.25 -4.20 -6.58
CA GLU A 254 -1.96 -4.87 -6.67
C GLU A 254 -0.87 -3.88 -7.11
N ILE A 255 0.34 -4.04 -6.59
CA ILE A 255 1.49 -3.29 -7.06
C ILE A 255 2.17 -4.09 -8.17
N ALA A 256 1.93 -3.70 -9.41
CA ALA A 256 2.48 -4.40 -10.57
C ALA A 256 4.01 -4.30 -10.62
N GLN A 257 4.62 -5.41 -11.02
CA GLN A 257 6.05 -5.52 -11.28
C GLN A 257 6.30 -6.19 -12.62
N ASN A 258 7.29 -5.70 -13.35
CA ASN A 258 7.63 -6.25 -14.66
C ASN A 258 9.13 -6.52 -14.77
N ILE A 259 9.48 -7.78 -14.99
CA ILE A 259 10.86 -8.21 -15.14
C ILE A 259 11.59 -7.52 -16.31
N ASN A 260 10.87 -7.21 -17.38
CA ASN A 260 11.46 -6.55 -18.55
C ASN A 260 11.93 -5.12 -18.25
N PHE A 261 11.40 -4.50 -17.19
CA PHE A 261 11.81 -3.18 -16.71
C PHE A 261 12.68 -3.26 -15.45
N ASN A 262 13.17 -4.44 -15.12
CA ASN A 262 13.97 -4.69 -13.90
C ASN A 262 13.23 -4.29 -12.61
N GLU A 263 11.93 -4.51 -12.59
CA GLU A 263 11.02 -4.17 -11.49
C GLU A 263 10.76 -5.36 -10.57
N ILE A 264 11.74 -6.21 -10.37
CA ILE A 264 11.56 -7.40 -9.54
C ILE A 264 12.05 -7.13 -8.12
N PHE A 265 11.12 -7.16 -7.20
CA PHE A 265 11.32 -7.03 -5.78
C PHE A 265 12.38 -8.01 -5.21
N MET A 266 12.40 -9.24 -5.69
CA MET A 266 13.24 -10.32 -5.18
C MET A 266 14.67 -10.31 -5.76
N MET A 267 14.97 -9.51 -6.78
CA MET A 267 16.32 -9.44 -7.37
C MET A 267 17.27 -8.49 -6.65
N ASN A 268 16.82 -7.79 -5.61
CA ASN A 268 17.76 -7.14 -4.72
C ASN A 268 18.53 -8.24 -3.96
N ALA A 269 19.79 -8.44 -4.29
CA ALA A 269 20.64 -9.50 -3.71
C ALA A 269 20.65 -9.47 -2.16
N LYS A 270 20.50 -8.28 -1.57
CA LYS A 270 20.40 -8.12 -0.12
C LYS A 270 19.10 -8.66 0.47
N PHE A 271 18.02 -8.74 -0.29
CA PHE A 271 16.77 -9.32 0.16
C PHE A 271 16.79 -10.84 0.05
N SER A 272 17.34 -11.39 -1.02
CA SER A 272 17.47 -12.84 -1.21
C SER A 272 18.31 -13.50 -0.12
N ASP A 273 19.28 -12.76 0.45
CA ASP A 273 20.11 -13.25 1.54
C ASP A 273 19.35 -13.33 2.88
N ASN A 274 18.27 -12.59 3.03
CA ASN A 274 17.52 -12.47 4.29
C ASN A 274 16.33 -13.44 4.39
N VAL A 275 15.81 -13.92 3.27
CA VAL A 275 14.66 -14.82 3.22
C VAL A 275 15.08 -16.15 2.66
N SER A 276 14.53 -17.23 3.16
CA SER A 276 14.88 -18.63 2.84
C SER A 276 14.62 -19.04 1.37
N TYR A 277 14.58 -18.07 0.47
CA TYR A 277 14.41 -18.30 -0.95
C TYR A 277 15.62 -18.98 -1.61
N SER A 278 16.69 -19.03 -0.91
CA SER A 278 17.92 -19.63 -1.43
C SER A 278 18.07 -21.10 -1.06
N CYS A 279 17.04 -21.92 -1.31
CA CYS A 279 17.27 -23.37 -1.40
C CYS A 279 18.41 -23.72 -2.36
N LEU A 280 18.79 -22.77 -3.21
CA LEU A 280 19.90 -22.88 -4.15
C LEU A 280 21.21 -22.26 -3.67
N ASN A 281 21.17 -21.37 -2.69
CA ASN A 281 22.35 -20.79 -2.06
C ASN A 281 22.60 -21.44 -0.68
N LYS A 282 23.82 -21.81 -0.42
CA LYS A 282 24.24 -22.53 0.80
C LYS A 282 24.21 -21.69 2.09
N SER A 283 23.64 -20.48 2.06
CA SER A 283 23.51 -19.61 3.21
C SER A 283 22.20 -19.86 3.96
N MET A 284 22.28 -19.92 5.28
CA MET A 284 21.09 -20.02 6.13
C MET A 284 20.30 -18.71 6.08
N PRO A 285 18.98 -18.78 6.11
CA PRO A 285 18.15 -17.56 6.14
C PRO A 285 18.44 -16.78 7.44
N LEU A 286 18.42 -15.44 7.34
CA LEU A 286 18.61 -14.60 8.52
C LEU A 286 17.35 -14.55 9.39
N PHE A 287 16.18 -14.73 8.79
CA PHE A 287 14.88 -14.79 9.46
C PHE A 287 14.30 -16.19 9.38
N CYS A 288 13.65 -16.62 10.44
CA CYS A 288 12.93 -17.88 10.49
C CYS A 288 11.64 -17.73 11.29
N TYR A 289 10.76 -18.71 11.19
CA TYR A 289 9.62 -18.80 12.09
C TYR A 289 10.07 -19.28 13.47
N SER A 290 9.44 -18.73 14.52
CA SER A 290 9.62 -19.22 15.88
C SER A 290 9.19 -20.69 15.98
N GLY A 291 10.08 -21.55 16.48
CA GLY A 291 9.78 -22.96 16.68
C GLY A 291 8.58 -23.18 17.61
N ASP A 292 8.50 -22.43 18.70
CA ASP A 292 7.39 -22.52 19.66
C ASP A 292 6.05 -22.16 19.01
N TYR A 293 6.04 -21.16 18.14
CA TYR A 293 4.84 -20.79 17.39
C TYR A 293 4.43 -21.87 16.38
N LEU A 294 5.39 -22.46 15.68
CA LEU A 294 5.12 -23.56 14.75
C LEU A 294 4.55 -24.77 15.48
N MET A 295 5.08 -25.11 16.66
CA MET A 295 4.55 -26.18 17.49
C MET A 295 3.13 -25.91 18.00
N THR A 296 2.77 -24.65 18.19
CA THR A 296 1.39 -24.26 18.55
C THR A 296 0.44 -24.43 17.38
N LEU A 297 0.86 -24.08 16.16
CA LEU A 297 0.02 -24.21 14.95
C LEU A 297 -0.07 -25.65 14.45
N PHE A 298 1.01 -26.37 14.55
CA PHE A 298 1.16 -27.75 14.06
C PHE A 298 1.64 -28.64 15.20
N PRO A 299 0.78 -28.91 16.20
CA PRO A 299 1.16 -29.78 17.30
C PRO A 299 1.50 -31.15 16.71
N MET A 300 2.70 -31.66 17.04
CA MET A 300 3.04 -33.04 16.70
C MET A 300 2.13 -33.93 17.52
N TYR A 301 1.21 -34.59 16.88
CA TYR A 301 0.52 -35.73 17.49
C TYR A 301 1.55 -36.87 17.51
N GLU A 302 1.92 -37.30 18.71
CA GLU A 302 2.58 -38.57 18.85
C GLU A 302 1.55 -39.64 18.46
N ASP A 303 1.82 -40.40 17.40
CA ASP A 303 1.04 -41.55 16.98
C ASP A 303 1.21 -42.71 18.01
#